data_cc4c7490dbfabd15bbd1f58d7628bb22
#
_entry.id   cc4c7490dbfabd15bbd1f58d7628bb22
#
_cell.length_a   1.000
_cell.length_b   1.000
_cell.length_c   1.000
_cell.angle_alpha   90.00
_cell.angle_beta   90.00
_cell.angle_gamma   90.00
#
_symmetry.space_group_name_H-M   'P 1'
#
loop_
_entity.id
_entity.type
_entity.pdbx_description
1 polymer ?
#
loop_
_entity_poly.entity_id
_entity_poly.type
_entity_poly.pdbx_seq_one_letter_code
_entity_poly.pdbx_strand_id
1 'polypeptide(L)'
;MTGLQFKGFTPEAFTFFDELYFTQERAWFQEHKAVYDKAVKAPMLDLLADLSAELARRKVPLQADPKRAIFRIHRDVRFARDKRPYKTHIGAVLTRDGSKQSPGLLYIHVDPTGSWAGSGFYHLPDDGLAAMRARIATRPKDFRQMVAALDKTGLALAPDEDALKRKPRGFDAVTDPDLIDALCRRSLILRQALTRDEVSGPAVIARLADFAVASLPLFDFGWQALGYPVKPD
;
A
#
# COMPACT_ATOMS: atom_id res chain seq x y z
N MET A 1 -28.03 8.75 -2.50
CA MET A 1 -26.80 7.94 -2.39
C MET A 1 -26.65 7.18 -3.69
N THR A 2 -25.75 7.59 -4.56
CA THR A 2 -25.36 6.81 -5.74
C THR A 2 -24.81 5.47 -5.24
N GLY A 3 -25.37 4.35 -5.72
CA GLY A 3 -24.89 3.02 -5.32
C GLY A 3 -23.42 2.81 -5.71
N LEU A 4 -22.73 1.90 -5.00
CA LEU A 4 -21.34 1.55 -5.29
C LEU A 4 -21.19 1.11 -6.76
N GLN A 5 -20.15 1.63 -7.43
CA GLN A 5 -19.81 1.26 -8.82
C GLN A 5 -19.08 -0.08 -8.84
N PHE A 6 -18.16 -0.30 -7.90
CA PHE A 6 -17.42 -1.55 -7.78
C PHE A 6 -18.32 -2.72 -7.37
N LYS A 7 -18.29 -3.78 -8.17
CA LYS A 7 -19.09 -5.00 -7.94
C LYS A 7 -18.24 -6.22 -7.54
N GLY A 8 -16.93 -6.08 -7.55
CA GLY A 8 -15.96 -7.14 -7.33
C GLY A 8 -15.17 -7.48 -8.59
N PHE A 9 -14.01 -8.11 -8.38
CA PHE A 9 -13.26 -8.72 -9.48
C PHE A 9 -13.92 -10.06 -9.85
N THR A 10 -14.23 -10.22 -11.13
CA THR A 10 -14.87 -11.44 -11.65
C THR A 10 -13.83 -12.57 -11.81
N PRO A 11 -14.25 -13.84 -11.90
CA PRO A 11 -13.36 -14.95 -12.23
C PRO A 11 -12.50 -14.70 -13.47
N GLU A 12 -13.03 -13.99 -14.48
CA GLU A 12 -12.32 -13.62 -15.71
C GLU A 12 -11.04 -12.80 -15.44
N ALA A 13 -11.06 -11.91 -14.41
CA ALA A 13 -9.87 -11.15 -14.02
C ALA A 13 -8.74 -12.05 -13.55
N PHE A 14 -9.05 -13.07 -12.78
CA PHE A 14 -8.07 -14.02 -12.26
C PHE A 14 -7.57 -14.97 -13.35
N THR A 15 -8.48 -15.49 -14.17
CA THR A 15 -8.14 -16.31 -15.33
C THR A 15 -7.17 -15.58 -16.28
N PHE A 16 -7.41 -14.29 -16.54
CA PHE A 16 -6.50 -13.47 -17.33
C PHE A 16 -5.06 -13.48 -16.76
N PHE A 17 -4.89 -13.35 -15.46
CA PHE A 17 -3.57 -13.37 -14.85
C PHE A 17 -2.95 -14.77 -14.81
N ASP A 18 -3.75 -15.82 -14.62
CA ASP A 18 -3.29 -17.20 -14.68
C ASP A 18 -2.76 -17.53 -16.09
N GLU A 19 -3.48 -17.16 -17.14
CA GLU A 19 -3.04 -17.31 -18.53
C GLU A 19 -1.80 -16.47 -18.82
N LEU A 20 -1.76 -15.20 -18.38
CA LEU A 20 -0.62 -14.30 -18.55
C LEU A 20 0.63 -14.84 -17.85
N TYR A 21 0.50 -15.58 -16.75
CA TYR A 21 1.63 -16.20 -16.07
C TYR A 21 2.36 -17.20 -16.96
N PHE A 22 1.63 -17.98 -17.77
CA PHE A 22 2.20 -18.96 -18.68
C PHE A 22 2.59 -18.36 -20.03
N THR A 23 1.87 -17.33 -20.49
CA THR A 23 2.06 -16.73 -21.82
C THR A 23 2.53 -15.28 -21.69
N GLN A 24 3.82 -15.10 -21.46
CA GLN A 24 4.46 -13.78 -21.25
C GLN A 24 4.84 -13.10 -22.57
N GLU A 25 3.99 -13.18 -23.60
CA GLU A 25 4.26 -12.70 -24.94
C GLU A 25 3.50 -11.40 -25.25
N ARG A 26 4.17 -10.50 -25.97
CA ARG A 26 3.57 -9.22 -26.36
C ARG A 26 2.35 -9.41 -27.28
N ALA A 27 2.42 -10.38 -28.21
CA ALA A 27 1.33 -10.65 -29.14
C ALA A 27 0.08 -11.10 -28.36
N TRP A 28 0.24 -12.06 -27.46
CA TRP A 28 -0.85 -12.54 -26.60
C TRP A 28 -1.47 -11.42 -25.78
N PHE A 29 -0.66 -10.56 -25.14
CA PHE A 29 -1.17 -9.45 -24.36
C PHE A 29 -1.96 -8.45 -25.23
N GLN A 30 -1.51 -8.17 -26.45
CA GLN A 30 -2.22 -7.26 -27.35
C GLN A 30 -3.58 -7.84 -27.76
N GLU A 31 -3.66 -9.13 -28.03
CA GLU A 31 -4.89 -9.84 -28.35
C GLU A 31 -5.89 -9.81 -27.17
N HIS A 32 -5.39 -9.98 -25.93
CA HIS A 32 -6.21 -10.02 -24.71
C HIS A 32 -6.33 -8.68 -23.99
N LYS A 33 -5.84 -7.59 -24.60
CA LYS A 33 -5.86 -6.26 -23.97
C LYS A 33 -7.27 -5.79 -23.61
N ALA A 34 -8.26 -6.09 -24.42
CA ALA A 34 -9.66 -5.76 -24.14
C ALA A 34 -10.18 -6.44 -22.85
N VAL A 35 -9.78 -7.69 -22.61
CA VAL A 35 -10.09 -8.43 -21.37
C VAL A 35 -9.42 -7.75 -20.18
N TYR A 36 -8.12 -7.43 -20.29
CA TYR A 36 -7.41 -6.69 -19.26
C TYR A 36 -8.09 -5.37 -18.92
N ASP A 37 -8.43 -4.57 -19.93
CA ASP A 37 -9.04 -3.25 -19.71
C ASP A 37 -10.43 -3.39 -19.05
N LYS A 38 -11.25 -4.38 -19.44
CA LYS A 38 -12.62 -4.58 -18.97
C LYS A 38 -12.70 -5.34 -17.65
N ALA A 39 -12.00 -6.48 -17.54
CA ALA A 39 -12.14 -7.38 -16.39
C ALA A 39 -11.19 -7.04 -15.23
N VAL A 40 -10.07 -6.34 -15.50
CA VAL A 40 -9.04 -6.07 -14.50
C VAL A 40 -8.97 -4.58 -14.18
N LYS A 41 -8.72 -3.73 -15.20
CA LYS A 41 -8.44 -2.32 -14.98
C LYS A 41 -9.68 -1.51 -14.61
N ALA A 42 -10.80 -1.74 -15.28
CA ALA A 42 -12.05 -1.01 -15.00
C ALA A 42 -12.56 -1.29 -13.58
N PRO A 43 -12.67 -2.55 -13.09
CA PRO A 43 -13.02 -2.82 -11.70
C PRO A 43 -12.06 -2.19 -10.68
N MET A 44 -10.74 -2.13 -10.96
CA MET A 44 -9.81 -1.44 -10.07
C MET A 44 -10.10 0.06 -10.02
N LEU A 45 -10.46 0.70 -11.13
CA LEU A 45 -10.83 2.12 -11.13
C LEU A 45 -12.11 2.37 -10.33
N ASP A 46 -13.12 1.51 -10.47
CA ASP A 46 -14.36 1.58 -9.70
C ASP A 46 -14.08 1.41 -8.19
N LEU A 47 -13.25 0.42 -7.81
CA LEU A 47 -12.82 0.22 -6.43
C LEU A 47 -12.13 1.47 -5.86
N LEU A 48 -11.22 2.09 -6.62
CA LEU A 48 -10.49 3.27 -6.18
C LEU A 48 -11.42 4.48 -6.02
N ALA A 49 -12.40 4.65 -6.88
CA ALA A 49 -13.38 5.73 -6.79
C ALA A 49 -14.26 5.58 -5.54
N ASP A 50 -14.85 4.41 -5.36
CA ASP A 50 -15.73 4.14 -4.21
C ASP A 50 -14.96 4.16 -2.89
N LEU A 51 -13.73 3.61 -2.86
CA LEU A 51 -12.88 3.64 -1.67
C LEU A 51 -12.44 5.07 -1.34
N SER A 52 -12.10 5.90 -2.32
CA SER A 52 -11.75 7.31 -2.06
C SER A 52 -12.94 8.07 -1.46
N ALA A 53 -14.16 7.82 -1.94
CA ALA A 53 -15.36 8.42 -1.39
C ALA A 53 -15.62 7.94 0.06
N GLU A 54 -15.43 6.65 0.33
CA GLU A 54 -15.61 6.08 1.68
C GLU A 54 -14.55 6.61 2.67
N LEU A 55 -13.29 6.73 2.23
CA LEU A 55 -12.22 7.30 3.05
C LEU A 55 -12.47 8.78 3.38
N ALA A 56 -12.96 9.55 2.40
CA ALA A 56 -13.35 10.94 2.63
C ALA A 56 -14.50 11.05 3.65
N ARG A 57 -15.50 10.17 3.57
CA ARG A 57 -16.61 10.09 4.54
C ARG A 57 -16.10 9.78 5.95
N ARG A 58 -15.07 8.93 6.07
CA ARG A 58 -14.42 8.56 7.34
C ARG A 58 -13.34 9.55 7.78
N LYS A 59 -13.14 10.64 7.06
CA LYS A 59 -12.12 11.67 7.32
C LYS A 59 -10.67 11.12 7.25
N VAL A 60 -10.45 10.03 6.53
CA VAL A 60 -9.09 9.52 6.23
C VAL A 60 -8.54 10.30 5.04
N PRO A 61 -7.40 10.99 5.17
CA PRO A 61 -6.87 11.87 4.13
C PRO A 61 -6.08 11.11 3.05
N LEU A 62 -6.72 10.13 2.43
CA LEU A 62 -6.16 9.34 1.33
C LEU A 62 -7.14 9.33 0.17
N GLN A 63 -6.63 9.49 -1.04
CA GLN A 63 -7.40 9.48 -2.27
C GLN A 63 -6.60 8.88 -3.43
N ALA A 64 -7.28 8.41 -4.46
CA ALA A 64 -6.67 7.96 -5.71
C ALA A 64 -6.83 9.01 -6.82
N ASP A 65 -5.76 9.28 -7.58
CA ASP A 65 -5.89 9.89 -8.89
C ASP A 65 -6.18 8.78 -9.92
N PRO A 66 -7.38 8.74 -10.55
CA PRO A 66 -7.76 7.67 -11.47
C PRO A 66 -6.78 7.49 -12.64
N LYS A 67 -6.06 8.56 -13.03
CA LYS A 67 -5.09 8.53 -14.14
C LYS A 67 -3.73 7.93 -13.72
N ARG A 68 -3.40 7.97 -12.43
CA ARG A 68 -2.05 7.69 -11.93
C ARG A 68 -2.00 6.61 -10.87
N ALA A 69 -3.10 6.31 -10.15
CA ALA A 69 -3.12 5.40 -9.00
C ALA A 69 -2.69 3.98 -9.38
N ILE A 70 -3.14 3.45 -10.52
CA ILE A 70 -2.83 2.09 -10.95
C ILE A 70 -1.40 1.99 -11.47
N PHE A 71 -0.66 0.99 -11.01
CA PHE A 71 0.65 0.66 -11.55
C PHE A 71 0.53 -0.01 -12.92
N ARG A 72 1.43 0.36 -13.84
CA ARG A 72 1.50 -0.30 -15.17
C ARG A 72 1.71 -1.80 -15.02
N ILE A 73 1.09 -2.57 -15.89
CA ILE A 73 1.24 -4.03 -15.94
C ILE A 73 2.65 -4.44 -16.38
N HIS A 74 3.33 -3.61 -17.17
CA HIS A 74 4.70 -3.89 -17.63
C HIS A 74 5.70 -3.86 -16.47
N ARG A 75 6.58 -4.86 -16.43
CA ARG A 75 7.71 -4.92 -15.49
C ARG A 75 8.88 -4.09 -16.03
N ASP A 76 9.68 -3.54 -15.13
CA ASP A 76 11.01 -3.07 -15.48
C ASP A 76 11.99 -4.25 -15.36
N VAL A 77 12.35 -4.82 -16.49
CA VAL A 77 13.18 -6.02 -16.54
C VAL A 77 14.66 -5.73 -16.87
N ARG A 78 15.06 -4.44 -16.91
CA ARG A 78 16.42 -4.06 -17.29
C ARG A 78 17.48 -4.75 -16.41
N PHE A 79 17.28 -4.76 -15.11
CA PHE A 79 18.20 -5.36 -14.12
C PHE A 79 17.67 -6.62 -13.45
N ALA A 80 16.45 -7.09 -13.83
CA ALA A 80 15.85 -8.27 -13.23
C ALA A 80 16.45 -9.56 -13.84
N ARG A 81 16.62 -10.61 -13.01
CA ARG A 81 16.98 -11.95 -13.49
C ARG A 81 15.84 -12.56 -14.32
N ASP A 82 14.62 -12.42 -13.84
CA ASP A 82 13.40 -12.82 -14.54
C ASP A 82 13.03 -11.77 -15.57
N LYS A 83 13.11 -12.13 -16.84
CA LYS A 83 12.88 -11.27 -18.00
C LYS A 83 11.42 -11.24 -18.47
N ARG A 84 10.49 -11.92 -17.78
CA ARG A 84 9.07 -11.87 -18.12
C ARG A 84 8.57 -10.42 -18.09
N PRO A 85 7.93 -9.93 -19.17
CA PRO A 85 7.65 -8.51 -19.34
C PRO A 85 6.42 -8.00 -18.57
N TYR A 86 5.56 -8.88 -18.09
CA TYR A 86 4.31 -8.51 -17.48
C TYR A 86 4.22 -8.95 -16.01
N LYS A 87 3.51 -8.18 -15.21
CA LYS A 87 3.08 -8.56 -13.87
C LYS A 87 1.84 -9.44 -13.98
N THR A 88 1.69 -10.38 -13.06
CA THR A 88 0.51 -11.25 -12.95
C THR A 88 -0.45 -10.78 -11.86
N HIS A 89 -0.45 -9.51 -11.61
CA HIS A 89 -1.32 -8.84 -10.64
C HIS A 89 -1.62 -7.41 -11.06
N ILE A 90 -2.64 -6.83 -10.50
CA ILE A 90 -2.88 -5.39 -10.56
C ILE A 90 -2.63 -4.77 -9.18
N GLY A 91 -1.91 -3.65 -9.16
CA GLY A 91 -1.65 -2.88 -7.95
C GLY A 91 -2.04 -1.42 -8.12
N ALA A 92 -2.52 -0.81 -7.05
CA ALA A 92 -2.87 0.61 -7.02
C ALA A 92 -2.55 1.24 -5.67
N VAL A 93 -2.43 2.57 -5.63
CA VAL A 93 -2.18 3.33 -4.40
C VAL A 93 -3.18 4.47 -4.22
N LEU A 94 -3.51 4.73 -2.96
CA LEU A 94 -4.16 5.95 -2.50
C LEU A 94 -3.17 6.67 -1.57
N THR A 95 -3.04 7.98 -1.74
CA THR A 95 -2.13 8.84 -0.97
C THR A 95 -2.84 10.15 -0.62
N ARG A 96 -2.19 11.03 0.15
CA ARG A 96 -2.82 12.30 0.56
C ARG A 96 -3.25 13.19 -0.62
N ASP A 97 -2.45 13.27 -1.66
CA ASP A 97 -2.68 14.10 -2.84
C ASP A 97 -3.01 13.30 -4.11
N GLY A 98 -3.10 11.97 -4.00
CA GLY A 98 -3.34 11.05 -5.11
C GLY A 98 -2.10 10.76 -5.96
N SER A 99 -0.94 11.38 -5.68
CA SER A 99 0.30 11.11 -6.41
C SER A 99 1.04 9.90 -5.83
N LYS A 100 1.71 9.13 -6.67
CA LYS A 100 2.53 7.98 -6.23
C LYS A 100 3.79 8.37 -5.45
N GLN A 101 4.17 9.64 -5.50
CA GLN A 101 5.35 10.20 -4.84
C GLN A 101 5.02 10.72 -3.43
N SER A 102 3.75 10.95 -3.11
CA SER A 102 3.34 11.43 -1.80
C SER A 102 3.64 10.37 -0.73
N PRO A 103 4.31 10.74 0.37
CA PRO A 103 4.64 9.79 1.41
C PRO A 103 3.41 9.39 2.23
N GLY A 104 3.39 8.12 2.61
CA GLY A 104 2.23 7.51 3.27
C GLY A 104 1.17 7.09 2.26
N LEU A 105 0.95 5.78 2.15
CA LEU A 105 0.10 5.19 1.13
C LEU A 105 -0.78 4.07 1.70
N LEU A 106 -1.92 3.88 1.08
CA LEU A 106 -2.67 2.64 1.10
C LEU A 106 -2.47 1.96 -0.26
N TYR A 107 -1.83 0.81 -0.27
CA TYR A 107 -1.57 -0.01 -1.46
C TYR A 107 -2.54 -1.18 -1.51
N ILE A 108 -3.08 -1.45 -2.67
CA ILE A 108 -3.97 -2.59 -2.94
C ILE A 108 -3.32 -3.48 -3.99
N HIS A 109 -3.26 -4.77 -3.70
CA HIS A 109 -2.70 -5.80 -4.56
C HIS A 109 -3.75 -6.87 -4.81
N VAL A 110 -4.11 -7.07 -6.07
CA VAL A 110 -5.03 -8.13 -6.47
C VAL A 110 -4.31 -9.11 -7.38
N ASP A 111 -4.22 -10.35 -6.91
CA ASP A 111 -3.43 -11.43 -7.50
C ASP A 111 -4.19 -12.75 -7.35
N PRO A 112 -4.16 -13.68 -8.35
CA PRO A 112 -4.81 -14.98 -8.25
C PRO A 112 -4.36 -15.83 -7.08
N THR A 113 -3.09 -15.70 -6.68
CA THR A 113 -2.47 -16.54 -5.65
C THR A 113 -2.56 -15.97 -4.23
N GLY A 114 -2.83 -14.65 -4.10
CA GLY A 114 -2.96 -14.02 -2.79
C GLY A 114 -3.04 -12.50 -2.88
N SER A 115 -4.25 -11.96 -2.70
CA SER A 115 -4.47 -10.52 -2.64
C SER A 115 -4.14 -9.97 -1.25
N TRP A 116 -3.76 -8.70 -1.17
CA TRP A 116 -3.44 -8.04 0.09
C TRP A 116 -3.50 -6.51 -0.01
N ALA A 117 -3.59 -5.86 1.13
CA ALA A 117 -3.42 -4.42 1.26
C ALA A 117 -2.22 -4.09 2.14
N GLY A 118 -1.51 -3.01 1.80
CA GLY A 118 -0.44 -2.45 2.61
C GLY A 118 -0.73 -1.00 2.96
N SER A 119 -0.37 -0.57 4.17
CA SER A 119 -0.60 0.80 4.63
C SER A 119 0.60 1.32 5.40
N GLY A 120 1.03 2.56 5.12
CA GLY A 120 2.14 3.20 5.80
C GLY A 120 3.16 3.85 4.86
N PHE A 121 4.44 3.77 5.21
CA PHE A 121 5.54 4.45 4.53
C PHE A 121 6.50 3.43 3.92
N TYR A 122 6.47 3.32 2.60
CA TYR A 122 7.27 2.37 1.84
C TYR A 122 8.44 3.07 1.15
N HIS A 123 9.67 2.61 1.43
CA HIS A 123 10.92 3.09 0.80
C HIS A 123 10.97 4.62 0.66
N LEU A 124 10.90 5.31 1.81
CA LEU A 124 11.06 6.76 1.83
C LEU A 124 12.41 7.18 1.18
N PRO A 125 12.45 8.32 0.47
CA PRO A 125 13.71 8.96 0.09
C PRO A 125 14.61 9.20 1.33
N ASP A 126 15.92 9.36 1.10
CA ASP A 126 16.91 9.41 2.19
C ASP A 126 16.64 10.50 3.23
N ASP A 127 16.17 11.67 2.79
CA ASP A 127 15.78 12.78 3.67
C ASP A 127 14.53 12.44 4.50
N GLY A 128 13.53 11.85 3.88
CA GLY A 128 12.33 11.39 4.57
C GLY A 128 12.64 10.25 5.56
N LEU A 129 13.50 9.32 5.17
CA LEU A 129 13.94 8.24 6.06
C LEU A 129 14.75 8.79 7.24
N ALA A 130 15.62 9.77 7.01
CA ALA A 130 16.38 10.45 8.07
C ALA A 130 15.44 11.17 9.05
N ALA A 131 14.43 11.89 8.55
CA ALA A 131 13.43 12.56 9.37
C ALA A 131 12.60 11.57 10.21
N MET A 132 12.19 10.45 9.63
CA MET A 132 11.49 9.37 10.34
C MET A 132 12.33 8.81 11.48
N ARG A 133 13.60 8.48 11.22
CA ARG A 133 14.56 7.99 12.22
C ARG A 133 14.82 9.01 13.34
N ALA A 134 15.00 10.28 12.97
CA ALA A 134 15.16 11.35 13.95
C ALA A 134 13.95 11.44 14.89
N ARG A 135 12.73 11.34 14.36
CA ARG A 135 11.52 11.35 15.19
C ARG A 135 11.43 10.12 16.09
N ILE A 136 11.74 8.92 15.60
CA ILE A 136 11.77 7.70 16.43
C ILE A 136 12.73 7.89 17.62
N ALA A 137 13.94 8.41 17.37
CA ALA A 137 14.97 8.60 18.38
C ALA A 137 14.64 9.72 19.37
N THR A 138 14.09 10.85 18.91
CA THR A 138 13.82 12.03 19.75
C THR A 138 12.45 12.00 20.42
N ARG A 139 11.50 11.20 19.91
CA ARG A 139 10.13 11.05 20.42
C ARG A 139 9.78 9.58 20.66
N PRO A 140 10.57 8.83 21.45
CA PRO A 140 10.36 7.40 21.64
C PRO A 140 9.03 7.07 22.32
N LYS A 141 8.49 7.99 23.13
CA LYS A 141 7.16 7.81 23.74
C LYS A 141 6.05 7.83 22.67
N ASP A 142 6.12 8.79 21.73
CA ASP A 142 5.15 8.91 20.63
C ASP A 142 5.19 7.64 19.75
N PHE A 143 6.40 7.14 19.45
CA PHE A 143 6.57 5.90 18.67
C PHE A 143 5.93 4.69 19.38
N ARG A 144 6.18 4.53 20.69
CA ARG A 144 5.56 3.42 21.46
C ARG A 144 4.04 3.57 21.57
N GLN A 145 3.53 4.80 21.71
CA GLN A 145 2.08 5.05 21.70
C GLN A 145 1.46 4.68 20.36
N MET A 146 2.12 5.00 19.25
CA MET A 146 1.69 4.61 17.91
C MET A 146 1.65 3.08 17.79
N VAL A 147 2.72 2.37 18.18
CA VAL A 147 2.76 0.90 18.15
C VAL A 147 1.64 0.31 19.02
N ALA A 148 1.48 0.78 20.26
CA ALA A 148 0.43 0.31 21.15
C ALA A 148 -1.00 0.59 20.62
N ALA A 149 -1.19 1.67 19.86
CA ALA A 149 -2.47 1.95 19.21
C ALA A 149 -2.76 0.99 18.06
N LEU A 150 -1.74 0.61 17.29
CA LEU A 150 -1.86 -0.41 16.25
C LEU A 150 -2.16 -1.80 16.84
N ASP A 151 -1.46 -2.18 17.90
CA ASP A 151 -1.66 -3.48 18.57
C ASP A 151 -3.11 -3.65 19.06
N LYS A 152 -3.74 -2.58 19.55
CA LYS A 152 -5.17 -2.60 19.97
C LYS A 152 -6.12 -2.95 18.82
N THR A 153 -5.71 -2.69 17.58
CA THR A 153 -6.49 -3.03 16.38
C THR A 153 -6.05 -4.37 15.74
N GLY A 154 -5.11 -5.07 16.38
CA GLY A 154 -4.54 -6.31 15.85
C GLY A 154 -3.55 -6.09 14.71
N LEU A 155 -3.04 -4.87 14.52
CA LEU A 155 -2.07 -4.54 13.50
C LEU A 155 -0.67 -4.42 14.09
N ALA A 156 0.31 -4.94 13.35
CA ALA A 156 1.73 -4.79 13.66
C ALA A 156 2.51 -4.38 12.41
N LEU A 157 3.65 -3.73 12.60
CA LEU A 157 4.57 -3.44 11.50
C LEU A 157 5.04 -4.75 10.87
N ALA A 158 4.84 -4.89 9.58
CA ALA A 158 5.27 -6.06 8.82
C ALA A 158 6.82 -6.18 8.86
N PRO A 159 7.38 -7.40 8.70
CA PRO A 159 8.81 -7.56 8.50
C PRO A 159 9.32 -6.69 7.35
N ASP A 160 10.50 -6.12 7.50
CA ASP A 160 11.16 -5.32 6.47
C ASP A 160 12.41 -6.06 5.97
N GLU A 161 12.29 -6.71 4.82
CA GLU A 161 13.37 -7.52 4.24
C GLU A 161 14.60 -6.67 3.84
N ASP A 162 14.39 -5.38 3.61
CA ASP A 162 15.43 -4.40 3.27
C ASP A 162 15.99 -3.66 4.49
N ALA A 163 15.61 -4.06 5.71
CA ALA A 163 16.10 -3.45 6.93
C ALA A 163 17.64 -3.52 7.04
N LEU A 164 18.23 -2.49 7.62
CA LEU A 164 19.66 -2.48 7.90
C LEU A 164 20.01 -3.59 8.91
N LYS A 165 21.12 -4.29 8.68
CA LYS A 165 21.63 -5.31 9.61
C LYS A 165 22.25 -4.72 10.88
N ARG A 166 22.49 -3.42 10.91
CA ARG A 166 23.08 -2.69 12.03
C ARG A 166 22.44 -1.33 12.19
N LYS A 167 22.40 -0.84 13.42
CA LYS A 167 21.94 0.50 13.77
C LYS A 167 22.61 1.56 12.86
N PRO A 168 21.85 2.47 12.25
CA PRO A 168 22.41 3.52 11.41
C PRO A 168 23.29 4.47 12.25
N ARG A 169 24.27 5.10 11.60
CA ARG A 169 25.17 6.05 12.25
C ARG A 169 24.41 7.27 12.78
N GLY A 170 24.91 7.86 13.87
CA GLY A 170 24.30 9.04 14.48
C GLY A 170 23.21 8.74 15.52
N PHE A 171 22.94 7.46 15.79
CA PHE A 171 21.95 7.05 16.80
C PHE A 171 22.59 6.25 17.95
N ASP A 172 23.87 6.49 18.26
CA ASP A 172 24.63 5.71 19.23
C ASP A 172 24.03 5.74 20.64
N ALA A 173 23.40 6.85 21.01
CA ALA A 173 22.71 7.02 22.28
C ALA A 173 21.43 6.17 22.43
N VAL A 174 20.87 5.64 21.33
CA VAL A 174 19.71 4.77 21.40
C VAL A 174 20.15 3.35 21.73
N THR A 175 19.76 2.86 22.92
CA THR A 175 20.13 1.52 23.42
C THR A 175 18.94 0.56 23.51
N ASP A 176 17.73 1.06 23.43
CA ASP A 176 16.49 0.27 23.47
C ASP A 176 16.37 -0.62 22.22
N PRO A 177 16.24 -1.96 22.36
CA PRO A 177 16.21 -2.88 21.23
C PRO A 177 15.08 -2.62 20.24
N ASP A 178 13.87 -2.26 20.72
CA ASP A 178 12.71 -2.02 19.87
C ASP A 178 12.89 -0.76 19.03
N LEU A 179 13.50 0.27 19.62
CA LEU A 179 13.85 1.48 18.88
C LEU A 179 14.97 1.23 17.89
N ILE A 180 15.95 0.38 18.22
CA ILE A 180 17.03 0.00 17.30
C ILE A 180 16.45 -0.74 16.09
N ASP A 181 15.53 -1.70 16.31
CA ASP A 181 14.81 -2.38 15.20
C ASP A 181 14.11 -1.35 14.32
N ALA A 182 13.34 -0.45 14.93
CA ALA A 182 12.64 0.59 14.19
C ALA A 182 13.56 1.51 13.37
N LEU A 183 14.75 1.88 13.93
CA LEU A 183 15.76 2.68 13.23
C LEU A 183 16.41 1.93 12.07
N CYS A 184 16.49 0.61 12.13
CA CYS A 184 17.02 -0.21 11.05
C CYS A 184 16.08 -0.32 9.84
N ARG A 185 14.79 -0.08 10.01
CA ARG A 185 13.79 -0.20 8.95
C ARG A 185 14.01 0.84 7.85
N ARG A 186 13.68 0.45 6.60
CA ARG A 186 13.56 1.32 5.43
C ARG A 186 12.12 1.62 5.10
N SER A 187 11.22 0.77 5.60
CA SER A 187 9.79 0.88 5.43
C SER A 187 9.07 0.65 6.76
N LEU A 188 8.03 1.43 7.03
CA LEU A 188 7.10 1.19 8.13
C LEU A 188 5.73 0.90 7.51
N ILE A 189 5.44 -0.38 7.30
CA ILE A 189 4.26 -0.85 6.58
C ILE A 189 3.47 -1.82 7.46
N LEU A 190 2.18 -1.63 7.49
CA LEU A 190 1.20 -2.61 7.94
C LEU A 190 0.74 -3.43 6.75
N ARG A 191 0.39 -4.70 6.97
CA ARG A 191 -0.10 -5.57 5.90
C ARG A 191 -1.34 -6.33 6.36
N GLN A 192 -2.31 -6.44 5.45
CA GLN A 192 -3.54 -7.18 5.64
C GLN A 192 -3.78 -8.10 4.44
N ALA A 193 -3.91 -9.39 4.67
CA ALA A 193 -4.32 -10.32 3.63
C ALA A 193 -5.78 -10.08 3.25
N LEU A 194 -6.08 -10.30 1.98
CA LEU A 194 -7.42 -10.26 1.42
C LEU A 194 -7.69 -11.60 0.73
N THR A 195 -8.82 -12.22 1.05
CA THR A 195 -9.23 -13.44 0.37
C THR A 195 -9.75 -13.15 -1.04
N ARG A 196 -9.81 -14.17 -1.87
CA ARG A 196 -10.41 -14.06 -3.20
C ARG A 196 -11.87 -13.65 -3.12
N ASP A 197 -12.63 -14.19 -2.17
CA ASP A 197 -14.04 -13.87 -1.96
C ASP A 197 -14.23 -12.40 -1.57
N GLU A 198 -13.37 -11.87 -0.68
CA GLU A 198 -13.42 -10.45 -0.30
C GLU A 198 -13.22 -9.53 -1.50
N VAL A 199 -12.20 -9.78 -2.34
CA VAL A 199 -11.96 -8.92 -3.52
C VAL A 199 -12.96 -9.15 -4.66
N SER A 200 -13.72 -10.24 -4.62
CA SER A 200 -14.78 -10.54 -5.59
C SER A 200 -16.13 -9.91 -5.24
N GLY A 201 -16.20 -9.10 -4.18
CA GLY A 201 -17.44 -8.43 -3.78
C GLY A 201 -17.22 -7.00 -3.27
N PRO A 202 -18.29 -6.17 -3.25
CA PRO A 202 -18.19 -4.76 -2.87
C PRO A 202 -17.88 -4.55 -1.37
N ALA A 203 -18.03 -5.58 -0.53
CA ALA A 203 -17.71 -5.51 0.90
C ALA A 203 -16.23 -5.20 1.18
N VAL A 204 -15.33 -5.46 0.22
CA VAL A 204 -13.90 -5.15 0.34
C VAL A 204 -13.65 -3.66 0.54
N ILE A 205 -14.55 -2.78 0.07
CA ILE A 205 -14.42 -1.31 0.27
C ILE A 205 -14.45 -0.96 1.76
N ALA A 206 -15.43 -1.50 2.49
CA ALA A 206 -15.52 -1.30 3.94
C ALA A 206 -14.30 -1.89 4.66
N ARG A 207 -13.87 -3.09 4.27
CA ARG A 207 -12.69 -3.78 4.79
C ARG A 207 -11.40 -2.97 4.63
N LEU A 208 -11.18 -2.41 3.42
CA LEU A 208 -10.03 -1.54 3.13
C LEU A 208 -10.09 -0.21 3.87
N ALA A 209 -11.30 0.36 4.01
CA ALA A 209 -11.50 1.59 4.75
C ALA A 209 -11.29 1.38 6.25
N ASP A 210 -11.73 0.26 6.84
CA ASP A 210 -11.44 -0.12 8.23
C ASP A 210 -9.94 -0.27 8.46
N PHE A 211 -9.23 -0.92 7.54
CA PHE A 211 -7.77 -1.05 7.60
C PHE A 211 -7.07 0.32 7.53
N ALA A 212 -7.52 1.22 6.66
CA ALA A 212 -6.96 2.57 6.56
C ALA A 212 -7.21 3.40 7.83
N VAL A 213 -8.39 3.30 8.44
CA VAL A 213 -8.70 3.94 9.73
C VAL A 213 -7.81 3.40 10.84
N ALA A 214 -7.68 2.07 10.95
CA ALA A 214 -6.80 1.43 11.93
C ALA A 214 -5.31 1.80 11.74
N SER A 215 -4.92 2.21 10.52
CA SER A 215 -3.56 2.64 10.18
C SER A 215 -3.28 4.12 10.51
N LEU A 216 -4.29 4.91 10.90
CA LEU A 216 -4.11 6.35 11.16
C LEU A 216 -3.01 6.66 12.18
N PRO A 217 -2.82 5.91 13.28
CA PRO A 217 -1.71 6.18 14.20
C PRO A 217 -0.34 6.16 13.53
N LEU A 218 -0.10 5.25 12.57
CA LEU A 218 1.14 5.20 11.81
C LEU A 218 1.25 6.37 10.84
N PHE A 219 0.18 6.71 10.15
CA PHE A 219 0.16 7.86 9.24
C PHE A 219 0.44 9.16 9.98
N ASP A 220 -0.21 9.40 11.11
CA ASP A 220 -0.03 10.63 11.90
C ASP A 220 1.40 10.75 12.41
N PHE A 221 1.97 9.65 12.93
CA PHE A 221 3.36 9.62 13.36
C PHE A 221 4.32 9.95 12.21
N GLY A 222 4.15 9.32 11.07
CA GLY A 222 5.05 9.49 9.94
C GLY A 222 4.87 10.83 9.22
N TRP A 223 3.64 11.30 9.02
CA TRP A 223 3.42 12.62 8.45
C TRP A 223 3.97 13.75 9.32
N GLN A 224 3.85 13.64 10.64
CA GLN A 224 4.51 14.59 11.56
C GLN A 224 6.06 14.54 11.43
N ALA A 225 6.63 13.34 11.27
CA ALA A 225 8.07 13.20 11.04
C ALA A 225 8.52 13.92 9.76
N LEU A 226 7.67 13.91 8.74
CA LEU A 226 7.95 14.49 7.42
C LEU A 226 7.48 15.96 7.30
N GLY A 227 7.03 16.58 8.40
CA GLY A 227 6.60 17.98 8.40
C GLY A 227 5.22 18.25 7.76
N TYR A 228 4.43 17.21 7.51
CA TYR A 228 3.06 17.41 7.04
C TYR A 228 2.15 17.80 8.21
N PRO A 229 1.21 18.75 8.01
CA PRO A 229 0.27 19.10 9.05
C PRO A 229 -0.63 17.89 9.37
N VAL A 230 -0.73 17.57 10.66
CA VAL A 230 -1.80 16.70 11.15
C VAL A 230 -3.09 17.51 11.05
N LYS A 231 -4.18 16.95 10.53
CA LYS A 231 -5.45 17.65 10.54
C LYS A 231 -5.77 18.01 11.98
N PRO A 232 -6.16 19.27 12.25
CA PRO A 232 -6.80 19.57 13.53
C PRO A 232 -8.07 18.71 13.65
N ASP A 233 -8.35 18.25 14.87
CA ASP A 233 -9.52 17.45 15.25
C ASP A 233 -10.84 18.06 14.77
#